data_4b14a524dbdc53c70a72e1316cdb4b86
#
_entry.id   4b14a524dbdc53c70a72e1316cdb4b86
#
_cell.length_a   1.000
_cell.length_b   1.000
_cell.length_c   1.000
_cell.angle_alpha   90.00
_cell.angle_beta   90.00
_cell.angle_gamma   90.00
#
_symmetry.space_group_name_H-M   'P 1'
#
loop_
_entity.id
_entity.type
_entity.pdbx_description
1 polymer ?
#
loop_
_entity_poly.entity_id
_entity_poly.type
_entity_poly.pdbx_seq_one_letter_code
_entity_poly.pdbx_strand_id
1 'polypeptide(L)'
;MSEQGHLVRSGVAMATGTLASRLTGFLRTVVIAAALGHLGDAYNVANTIPNILYDLLLGGLLSSIVIPLLVQASSSEEDRGVAYAQRLLTMVTTVLAVIAVIGVLLAPEVVDLYGGKLSPADRELATTFARYFLPQVLFYGLGAVLAAILNTRGSFAAPMWAPVLNNLVVIGSGALFLAITSHAPRASSLSNGQTLVLALGTTAGIVLQTIALAPALRAVRFPLKLRWDWRRAGFRSAGPFAAWMLSYVVTNQLGYLVIVNLATASGKARHSSGFGYSAYTYAYVLFSLPYAVIAVSVITALFPRMSRSAVEDRRGELANTLAGGLTMSATLLVPMTAALVALGPLIGAVVFAHGNLGLSDARLTGATLAAFGIGLVPFSAFQVQLRGWLALRDARTPALVNLAITTLNVLADVFLYLLLPAREKVVGLALGFVLSYVVGSLWFARLLRKRLGPANEHRVGRTLVRLSVASTIAVVPAYAAARALTAGLGLDPESSLVALVVAVLIGSAIFMSLARRMSIRELDDLLTMVRGRLGGRTAP
;
A
#
# COMPACT_ATOMS: atom_id res chain seq x y z
N MET A 1 9.04 21.53 -30.22
CA MET A 1 8.84 20.16 -29.67
C MET A 1 7.36 19.89 -29.71
N SER A 2 6.92 18.80 -30.37
CA SER A 2 5.50 18.47 -30.50
C SER A 2 4.86 18.18 -29.14
N GLU A 3 3.60 18.55 -28.98
CA GLU A 3 2.78 18.31 -27.76
C GLU A 3 2.80 16.83 -27.35
N GLN A 4 2.84 15.92 -28.33
CA GLN A 4 3.02 14.49 -28.12
C GLN A 4 4.37 14.13 -27.46
N GLY A 5 5.47 14.80 -27.82
CA GLY A 5 6.78 14.58 -27.21
C GLY A 5 6.82 14.97 -25.72
N HIS A 6 6.09 16.03 -25.36
CA HIS A 6 5.96 16.47 -23.95
C HIS A 6 5.12 15.48 -23.13
N LEU A 7 4.02 14.96 -23.68
CA LEU A 7 3.15 13.97 -23.01
C LEU A 7 3.88 12.65 -22.76
N VAL A 8 4.64 12.15 -23.74
CA VAL A 8 5.43 10.90 -23.60
C VAL A 8 6.51 11.08 -22.54
N ARG A 9 7.23 12.20 -22.53
CA ARG A 9 8.29 12.49 -21.56
C ARG A 9 7.74 12.61 -20.13
N SER A 10 6.60 13.26 -19.97
CA SER A 10 5.89 13.36 -18.68
C SER A 10 5.40 11.98 -18.21
N GLY A 11 4.87 11.15 -19.10
CA GLY A 11 4.44 9.78 -18.80
C GLY A 11 5.59 8.89 -18.32
N VAL A 12 6.76 8.96 -18.97
CA VAL A 12 7.97 8.23 -18.56
C VAL A 12 8.46 8.72 -17.20
N ALA A 13 8.52 10.05 -16.98
CA ALA A 13 8.95 10.62 -15.70
C ALA A 13 8.02 10.23 -14.53
N MET A 14 6.70 10.13 -14.77
CA MET A 14 5.74 9.65 -13.79
C MET A 14 5.95 8.17 -13.47
N ALA A 15 6.10 7.33 -14.49
CA ALA A 15 6.28 5.89 -14.31
C ALA A 15 7.59 5.57 -13.56
N THR A 16 8.70 6.22 -13.96
CA THR A 16 10.00 6.05 -13.28
C THR A 16 9.97 6.57 -11.84
N GLY A 17 9.34 7.74 -11.59
CA GLY A 17 9.18 8.28 -10.24
C GLY A 17 8.35 7.36 -9.33
N THR A 18 7.27 6.81 -9.86
CA THR A 18 6.44 5.84 -9.11
C THR A 18 7.22 4.57 -8.78
N LEU A 19 7.95 4.01 -9.74
CA LEU A 19 8.77 2.81 -9.51
C LEU A 19 9.89 3.09 -8.50
N ALA A 20 10.61 4.20 -8.65
CA ALA A 20 11.66 4.62 -7.72
C ALA A 20 11.12 4.81 -6.30
N SER A 21 9.94 5.44 -6.16
CA SER A 21 9.28 5.60 -4.86
C SER A 21 8.89 4.26 -4.23
N ARG A 22 8.42 3.28 -5.00
CA ARG A 22 8.10 1.94 -4.48
C ARG A 22 9.34 1.16 -4.06
N LEU A 23 10.40 1.19 -4.87
CA LEU A 23 11.66 0.51 -4.54
C LEU A 23 12.35 1.13 -3.32
N THR A 24 12.44 2.46 -3.26
CA THR A 24 13.03 3.14 -2.10
C THR A 24 12.16 2.99 -0.85
N GLY A 25 10.83 2.97 -0.99
CA GLY A 25 9.91 2.69 0.11
C GLY A 25 10.06 1.27 0.68
N PHE A 26 10.26 0.29 -0.19
CA PHE A 26 10.58 -1.07 0.22
C PHE A 26 11.94 -1.13 0.94
N LEU A 27 13.00 -0.54 0.35
CA LEU A 27 14.32 -0.49 0.96
C LEU A 27 14.28 0.21 2.33
N ARG A 28 13.51 1.30 2.46
CA ARG A 28 13.26 1.95 3.76
C ARG A 28 12.70 0.95 4.79
N THR A 29 11.71 0.14 4.40
CA THR A 29 11.14 -0.85 5.31
C THR A 29 12.16 -1.88 5.76
N VAL A 30 13.02 -2.35 4.85
CA VAL A 30 14.10 -3.30 5.18
C VAL A 30 15.11 -2.68 6.15
N VAL A 31 15.57 -1.45 5.87
CA VAL A 31 16.55 -0.75 6.73
C VAL A 31 15.96 -0.45 8.11
N ILE A 32 14.72 0.01 8.18
CA ILE A 32 14.04 0.27 9.45
C ILE A 32 13.80 -1.04 10.23
N ALA A 33 13.43 -2.13 9.57
CA ALA A 33 13.31 -3.43 10.22
C ALA A 33 14.65 -3.91 10.80
N ALA A 34 15.73 -3.79 10.02
CA ALA A 34 17.08 -4.12 10.47
C ALA A 34 17.55 -3.21 11.62
N ALA A 35 17.21 -1.93 11.58
CA ALA A 35 17.59 -0.96 12.61
C ALA A 35 16.87 -1.20 13.93
N LEU A 36 15.56 -1.43 13.88
CA LEU A 36 14.71 -1.47 15.06
C LEU A 36 14.67 -2.84 15.75
N GLY A 37 14.69 -3.94 14.98
CA GLY A 37 14.47 -5.27 15.54
C GLY A 37 13.18 -5.28 16.38
N HIS A 38 13.31 -5.58 17.66
CA HIS A 38 12.19 -5.66 18.60
C HIS A 38 11.53 -4.31 18.94
N LEU A 39 12.20 -3.19 18.72
CA LEU A 39 11.59 -1.85 18.87
C LEU A 39 10.58 -1.52 17.77
N GLY A 40 10.49 -2.39 16.76
CA GLY A 40 9.63 -2.20 15.60
C GLY A 40 8.17 -1.95 15.95
N ASP A 41 7.60 -2.66 16.93
CA ASP A 41 6.19 -2.49 17.29
C ASP A 41 5.92 -1.09 17.87
N ALA A 42 6.79 -0.58 18.74
CA ALA A 42 6.66 0.77 19.30
C ALA A 42 6.73 1.85 18.19
N TYR A 43 7.71 1.71 17.30
CA TYR A 43 7.87 2.63 16.18
C TYR A 43 6.69 2.55 15.19
N ASN A 44 6.29 1.35 14.79
CA ASN A 44 5.24 1.16 13.80
C ASN A 44 3.86 1.58 14.34
N VAL A 45 3.55 1.32 15.62
CA VAL A 45 2.34 1.84 16.27
C VAL A 45 2.32 3.37 16.21
N ALA A 46 3.41 4.03 16.62
CA ALA A 46 3.51 5.49 16.60
C ALA A 46 3.40 6.06 15.17
N ASN A 47 4.04 5.40 14.19
CA ASN A 47 4.02 5.84 12.79
C ASN A 47 2.66 5.58 12.10
N THR A 48 1.89 4.64 12.59
CA THR A 48 0.54 4.34 12.08
C THR A 48 -0.43 5.48 12.33
N ILE A 49 -0.34 6.16 13.46
CA ILE A 49 -1.28 7.20 13.88
C ILE A 49 -1.35 8.36 12.86
N PRO A 50 -0.25 9.02 12.46
CA PRO A 50 -0.30 10.06 11.43
C PRO A 50 -0.75 9.54 10.07
N ASN A 51 -0.43 8.28 9.72
CA ASN A 51 -0.88 7.67 8.47
C ASN A 51 -2.40 7.46 8.43
N ILE A 52 -3.02 7.05 9.53
CA ILE A 52 -4.48 6.93 9.64
C ILE A 52 -5.16 8.28 9.46
N LEU A 53 -4.65 9.33 10.10
CA LEU A 53 -5.16 10.69 9.93
C LEU A 53 -5.02 11.16 8.48
N TYR A 54 -3.90 10.83 7.85
CA TYR A 54 -3.67 11.09 6.42
C TYR A 54 -4.69 10.36 5.53
N ASP A 55 -4.94 9.07 5.77
CA ASP A 55 -5.91 8.27 5.01
C ASP A 55 -7.34 8.79 5.16
N LEU A 56 -7.75 9.17 6.37
CA LEU A 56 -9.05 9.78 6.64
C LEU A 56 -9.24 11.10 5.87
N LEU A 57 -8.19 11.90 5.82
CA LEU A 57 -8.21 13.21 5.16
C LEU A 57 -8.11 13.09 3.64
N LEU A 58 -7.14 12.31 3.15
CA LEU A 58 -6.87 12.16 1.72
C LEU A 58 -7.78 11.14 1.05
N GLY A 59 -7.99 9.99 1.67
CA GLY A 59 -8.83 8.93 1.12
C GLY A 59 -10.30 9.32 1.07
N GLY A 60 -10.77 10.10 2.05
CA GLY A 60 -12.17 10.51 2.16
C GLY A 60 -12.46 11.90 1.60
N LEU A 61 -11.90 12.94 2.22
CA LEU A 61 -12.27 14.33 1.97
C LEU A 61 -11.55 14.95 0.76
N LEU A 62 -10.22 14.85 0.72
CA LEU A 62 -9.44 15.53 -0.32
C LEU A 62 -9.64 14.93 -1.72
N SER A 63 -9.63 13.61 -1.85
CA SER A 63 -9.79 12.97 -3.15
C SER A 63 -11.22 13.07 -3.70
N SER A 64 -12.22 13.03 -2.83
CA SER A 64 -13.63 12.99 -3.24
C SER A 64 -14.26 14.37 -3.42
N ILE A 65 -13.78 15.38 -2.71
CA ILE A 65 -14.38 16.73 -2.70
C ILE A 65 -13.41 17.76 -3.25
N VAL A 66 -12.21 17.78 -2.69
CA VAL A 66 -11.26 18.90 -2.89
C VAL A 66 -10.66 18.91 -4.29
N ILE A 67 -10.21 17.74 -4.77
CA ILE A 67 -9.60 17.65 -6.11
C ILE A 67 -10.60 17.98 -7.22
N PRO A 68 -11.84 17.44 -7.25
CA PRO A 68 -12.84 17.83 -8.24
C PRO A 68 -13.19 19.31 -8.22
N LEU A 69 -13.35 19.91 -7.03
CA LEU A 69 -13.64 21.34 -6.90
C LEU A 69 -12.45 22.20 -7.35
N LEU A 70 -11.22 21.78 -7.06
CA LEU A 70 -10.02 22.46 -7.53
C LEU A 70 -9.91 22.43 -9.07
N VAL A 71 -10.21 21.29 -9.68
CA VAL A 71 -10.26 21.14 -11.15
C VAL A 71 -11.35 22.03 -11.74
N GLN A 72 -12.54 22.03 -11.16
CA GLN A 72 -13.64 22.90 -11.60
C GLN A 72 -13.28 24.37 -11.49
N ALA A 73 -12.74 24.81 -10.34
CA ALA A 73 -12.31 26.20 -10.15
C ALA A 73 -11.19 26.60 -11.15
N SER A 74 -10.27 25.68 -11.45
CA SER A 74 -9.20 25.93 -12.42
C SER A 74 -9.70 26.11 -13.86
N SER A 75 -10.90 25.58 -14.18
CA SER A 75 -11.51 25.66 -15.51
C SER A 75 -12.53 26.79 -15.65
N SER A 76 -13.18 27.22 -14.56
CA SER A 76 -14.30 28.15 -14.57
C SER A 76 -14.00 29.54 -14.02
N GLU A 77 -12.92 29.72 -13.24
CA GLU A 77 -12.55 31.00 -12.65
C GLU A 77 -11.52 31.75 -13.51
N GLU A 78 -11.64 33.09 -13.61
CA GLU A 78 -10.73 33.95 -14.39
C GLU A 78 -9.29 33.85 -13.92
N ASP A 79 -9.07 33.65 -12.62
CA ASP A 79 -7.74 33.47 -12.00
C ASP A 79 -7.22 32.03 -12.07
N ARG A 80 -7.89 31.16 -12.86
CA ARG A 80 -7.57 29.73 -12.99
C ARG A 80 -7.56 29.01 -11.62
N GLY A 81 -8.49 29.36 -10.74
CA GLY A 81 -8.67 28.76 -9.42
C GLY A 81 -7.57 29.07 -8.41
N VAL A 82 -6.76 30.12 -8.64
CA VAL A 82 -5.69 30.51 -7.70
C VAL A 82 -6.26 30.89 -6.34
N ALA A 83 -7.30 31.73 -6.30
CA ALA A 83 -7.94 32.14 -5.06
C ALA A 83 -8.55 30.95 -4.31
N TYR A 84 -9.19 30.03 -5.02
CA TYR A 84 -9.75 28.82 -4.45
C TYR A 84 -8.65 27.93 -3.83
N ALA A 85 -7.57 27.67 -4.58
CA ALA A 85 -6.44 26.86 -4.12
C ALA A 85 -5.76 27.47 -2.87
N GLN A 86 -5.63 28.80 -2.80
CA GLN A 86 -5.07 29.50 -1.63
C GLN A 86 -5.98 29.40 -0.39
N ARG A 87 -7.31 29.55 -0.55
CA ARG A 87 -8.28 29.31 0.53
C ARG A 87 -8.20 27.90 1.06
N LEU A 88 -8.19 26.93 0.13
CA LEU A 88 -8.07 25.51 0.45
C LEU A 88 -6.77 25.20 1.20
N LEU A 89 -5.64 25.72 0.70
CA LEU A 89 -4.33 25.54 1.32
C LEU A 89 -4.33 26.10 2.75
N THR A 90 -4.85 27.31 2.94
CA THR A 90 -4.94 27.97 4.26
C THR A 90 -5.82 27.17 5.21
N MET A 91 -7.01 26.73 4.76
CA MET A 91 -7.94 25.95 5.56
C MET A 91 -7.33 24.61 5.97
N VAL A 92 -6.80 23.85 5.02
CA VAL A 92 -6.19 22.53 5.29
C VAL A 92 -5.01 22.68 6.25
N THR A 93 -4.12 23.65 6.01
CA THR A 93 -2.98 23.91 6.89
C THR A 93 -3.42 24.23 8.31
N THR A 94 -4.42 25.11 8.49
CA THR A 94 -4.91 25.49 9.81
C THR A 94 -5.57 24.33 10.54
N VAL A 95 -6.46 23.60 9.86
CA VAL A 95 -7.16 22.46 10.47
C VAL A 95 -6.16 21.38 10.87
N LEU A 96 -5.18 21.06 10.00
CA LEU A 96 -4.19 20.04 10.29
C LEU A 96 -3.17 20.48 11.36
N ALA A 97 -2.83 21.76 11.43
CA ALA A 97 -2.01 22.29 12.52
C ALA A 97 -2.71 22.12 13.87
N VAL A 98 -4.02 22.42 13.94
CA VAL A 98 -4.82 22.22 15.16
C VAL A 98 -4.90 20.73 15.51
N ILE A 99 -5.17 19.85 14.52
CA ILE A 99 -5.19 18.39 14.71
C ILE A 99 -3.83 17.87 15.20
N ALA A 100 -2.73 18.35 14.62
CA ALA A 100 -1.39 17.97 15.03
C ALA A 100 -1.09 18.38 16.48
N VAL A 101 -1.44 19.62 16.87
CA VAL A 101 -1.26 20.09 18.25
C VAL A 101 -2.09 19.25 19.23
N ILE A 102 -3.38 19.06 18.95
CA ILE A 102 -4.26 18.23 19.78
C ILE A 102 -3.71 16.80 19.86
N GLY A 103 -3.28 16.25 18.72
CA GLY A 103 -2.71 14.91 18.66
C GLY A 103 -1.44 14.76 19.51
N VAL A 104 -0.54 15.74 19.48
CA VAL A 104 0.68 15.74 20.32
C VAL A 104 0.33 15.80 21.81
N LEU A 105 -0.67 16.58 22.18
CA LEU A 105 -1.14 16.67 23.57
C LEU A 105 -1.80 15.36 24.04
N LEU A 106 -2.56 14.72 23.15
CA LEU A 106 -3.25 13.46 23.40
C LEU A 106 -2.42 12.23 22.94
N ALA A 107 -1.11 12.37 22.74
CA ALA A 107 -0.28 11.26 22.24
C ALA A 107 -0.30 10.02 23.17
N PRO A 108 -0.28 10.13 24.52
CA PRO A 108 -0.40 8.97 25.39
C PRO A 108 -1.71 8.21 25.17
N GLU A 109 -2.84 8.91 25.13
CA GLU A 109 -4.19 8.33 24.97
C GLU A 109 -4.34 7.65 23.61
N VAL A 110 -3.81 8.29 22.57
CA VAL A 110 -3.85 7.73 21.22
C VAL A 110 -2.96 6.49 21.11
N VAL A 111 -1.77 6.51 21.72
CA VAL A 111 -0.90 5.32 21.79
C VAL A 111 -1.56 4.21 22.62
N ASP A 112 -2.24 4.53 23.71
CA ASP A 112 -2.98 3.54 24.49
C ASP A 112 -4.13 2.90 23.69
N LEU A 113 -4.79 3.67 22.84
CA LEU A 113 -5.86 3.16 21.97
C LEU A 113 -5.33 2.14 20.96
N TYR A 114 -4.16 2.38 20.35
CA TYR A 114 -3.59 1.53 19.29
C TYR A 114 -2.59 0.50 19.81
N GLY A 115 -1.83 0.85 20.82
CA GLY A 115 -0.72 0.06 21.36
C GLY A 115 -0.88 -0.31 22.84
N GLY A 116 -2.10 -0.31 23.39
CA GLY A 116 -2.36 -0.60 24.80
C GLY A 116 -1.90 -1.98 25.27
N LYS A 117 -1.54 -2.87 24.35
CA LYS A 117 -0.97 -4.20 24.64
C LYS A 117 0.56 -4.23 24.61
N LEU A 118 1.23 -3.14 24.26
CA LEU A 118 2.68 -3.01 24.35
C LEU A 118 3.17 -3.13 25.81
N SER A 119 4.45 -3.45 26.00
CA SER A 119 5.08 -3.37 27.32
C SER A 119 5.10 -1.91 27.82
N PRO A 120 5.20 -1.64 29.11
CA PRO A 120 5.27 -0.26 29.62
C PRO A 120 6.40 0.56 28.98
N ALA A 121 7.60 -0.02 28.82
CA ALA A 121 8.74 0.65 28.20
C ALA A 121 8.53 0.90 26.70
N ASP A 122 7.97 -0.06 25.97
CA ASP A 122 7.65 0.12 24.53
C ASP A 122 6.54 1.15 24.33
N ARG A 123 5.57 1.22 25.26
CA ARG A 123 4.49 2.22 25.22
C ARG A 123 5.04 3.63 25.44
N GLU A 124 5.94 3.81 26.40
CA GLU A 124 6.61 5.10 26.64
C GLU A 124 7.42 5.53 25.42
N LEU A 125 8.17 4.60 24.81
CA LEU A 125 8.90 4.84 23.57
C LEU A 125 7.96 5.19 22.42
N ALA A 126 6.85 4.45 22.24
CA ALA A 126 5.84 4.72 21.22
C ALA A 126 5.20 6.10 21.42
N THR A 127 4.93 6.50 22.67
CA THR A 127 4.40 7.83 23.00
C THR A 127 5.41 8.93 22.64
N THR A 128 6.68 8.71 22.91
CA THR A 128 7.75 9.61 22.52
C THR A 128 7.82 9.74 21.00
N PHE A 129 7.84 8.64 20.25
CA PHE A 129 7.78 8.68 18.79
C PHE A 129 6.51 9.37 18.27
N ALA A 130 5.34 9.08 18.84
CA ALA A 130 4.08 9.68 18.43
C ALA A 130 4.10 11.21 18.54
N ARG A 131 4.69 11.77 19.60
CA ARG A 131 4.85 13.23 19.76
C ARG A 131 5.65 13.86 18.63
N TYR A 132 6.67 13.16 18.10
CA TYR A 132 7.45 13.63 16.96
C TYR A 132 6.79 13.32 15.61
N PHE A 133 5.99 12.25 15.50
CA PHE A 133 5.36 11.85 14.24
C PHE A 133 4.03 12.55 13.98
N LEU A 134 3.25 12.89 14.99
CA LEU A 134 1.96 13.56 14.82
C LEU A 134 2.04 14.89 14.05
N PRO A 135 3.07 15.73 14.19
CA PRO A 135 3.25 16.89 13.34
C PRO A 135 3.36 16.59 11.83
N GLN A 136 3.71 15.36 11.44
CA GLN A 136 3.77 14.94 10.04
C GLN A 136 2.42 15.07 9.32
N VAL A 137 1.29 14.96 10.06
CA VAL A 137 -0.06 15.11 9.54
C VAL A 137 -0.23 16.43 8.79
N LEU A 138 0.33 17.52 9.34
CA LEU A 138 0.33 18.82 8.68
C LEU A 138 1.03 18.77 7.32
N PHE A 139 2.21 18.17 7.27
CA PHE A 139 3.02 18.10 6.05
C PHE A 139 2.44 17.10 5.03
N TYR A 140 1.84 16.01 5.48
CA TYR A 140 1.09 15.10 4.61
C TYR A 140 -0.05 15.81 3.89
N GLY A 141 -0.89 16.52 4.62
CA GLY A 141 -2.02 17.24 4.02
C GLY A 141 -1.58 18.40 3.14
N LEU A 142 -0.58 19.18 3.60
CA LEU A 142 0.01 20.25 2.81
C LEU A 142 0.60 19.71 1.50
N GLY A 143 1.41 18.65 1.56
CA GLY A 143 2.00 18.00 0.40
C GLY A 143 0.96 17.50 -0.60
N ALA A 144 -0.16 16.95 -0.11
CA ALA A 144 -1.24 16.48 -0.96
C ALA A 144 -1.98 17.61 -1.70
N VAL A 145 -2.28 18.73 -1.02
CA VAL A 145 -2.89 19.89 -1.66
C VAL A 145 -1.92 20.50 -2.68
N LEU A 146 -0.64 20.64 -2.34
CA LEU A 146 0.38 21.14 -3.27
C LEU A 146 0.54 20.22 -4.50
N ALA A 147 0.52 18.90 -4.30
CA ALA A 147 0.53 17.94 -5.40
C ALA A 147 -0.70 18.06 -6.30
N ALA A 148 -1.90 18.25 -5.72
CA ALA A 148 -3.12 18.48 -6.47
C ALA A 148 -3.04 19.77 -7.31
N ILE A 149 -2.54 20.88 -6.74
CA ILE A 149 -2.30 22.14 -7.44
C ILE A 149 -1.31 21.95 -8.60
N LEU A 150 -0.20 21.25 -8.38
CA LEU A 150 0.78 20.96 -9.43
C LEU A 150 0.19 20.12 -10.56
N ASN A 151 -0.59 19.10 -10.22
CA ASN A 151 -1.25 18.22 -11.18
C ASN A 151 -2.26 18.98 -12.07
N THR A 152 -3.07 19.90 -11.51
CA THR A 152 -3.99 20.73 -12.29
C THR A 152 -3.26 21.70 -13.24
N ARG A 153 -1.98 21.97 -13.00
CA ARG A 153 -1.11 22.81 -13.83
C ARG A 153 -0.17 22.01 -14.73
N GLY A 154 -0.38 20.70 -14.86
CA GLY A 154 0.40 19.82 -15.75
C GLY A 154 1.80 19.45 -15.23
N SER A 155 2.12 19.77 -13.97
CA SER A 155 3.40 19.42 -13.33
C SER A 155 3.27 18.14 -12.50
N PHE A 156 3.43 16.99 -13.14
CA PHE A 156 3.23 15.67 -12.51
C PHE A 156 4.51 15.07 -11.92
N ALA A 157 5.68 15.42 -12.45
CA ALA A 157 6.95 14.79 -12.07
C ALA A 157 7.31 15.05 -10.60
N ALA A 158 7.23 16.30 -10.13
CA ALA A 158 7.62 16.65 -8.77
C ALA A 158 6.82 15.89 -7.70
N PRO A 159 5.48 15.78 -7.75
CA PRO A 159 4.71 14.95 -6.82
C PRO A 159 5.08 13.47 -6.82
N MET A 160 5.49 12.91 -7.97
CA MET A 160 5.85 11.49 -8.08
C MET A 160 7.24 11.18 -7.53
N TRP A 161 8.17 12.15 -7.61
CA TRP A 161 9.54 11.98 -7.12
C TRP A 161 9.74 12.41 -5.66
N ALA A 162 8.91 13.31 -5.14
CA ALA A 162 9.01 13.80 -3.77
C ALA A 162 9.03 12.68 -2.70
N PRO A 163 8.25 11.58 -2.78
CA PRO A 163 8.32 10.50 -1.82
C PRO A 163 9.65 9.73 -1.81
N VAL A 164 10.42 9.77 -2.91
CA VAL A 164 11.77 9.17 -2.94
C VAL A 164 12.69 9.86 -1.93
N LEU A 165 12.61 11.20 -1.85
CA LEU A 165 13.41 11.97 -0.90
C LEU A 165 13.07 11.61 0.56
N ASN A 166 11.79 11.49 0.88
CA ASN A 166 11.37 11.00 2.20
C ASN A 166 11.99 9.63 2.51
N ASN A 167 11.87 8.68 1.58
CA ASN A 167 12.41 7.34 1.79
C ASN A 167 13.92 7.36 2.02
N LEU A 168 14.68 8.16 1.25
CA LEU A 168 16.13 8.29 1.40
C LEU A 168 16.53 8.87 2.75
N VAL A 169 15.81 9.89 3.24
CA VAL A 169 16.06 10.49 4.55
C VAL A 169 15.82 9.49 5.67
N VAL A 170 14.72 8.72 5.61
CA VAL A 170 14.41 7.70 6.61
C VAL A 170 15.41 6.53 6.54
N ILE A 171 15.86 6.14 5.34
CA ILE A 171 16.95 5.15 5.17
C ILE A 171 18.21 5.65 5.84
N GLY A 172 18.62 6.91 5.60
CA GLY A 172 19.79 7.52 6.22
C GLY A 172 19.67 7.55 7.75
N SER A 173 18.51 7.90 8.27
CA SER A 173 18.23 7.88 9.72
C SER A 173 18.31 6.47 10.31
N GLY A 174 17.75 5.46 9.65
CA GLY A 174 17.83 4.07 10.08
C GLY A 174 19.27 3.53 10.04
N ALA A 175 20.02 3.85 8.99
CA ALA A 175 21.43 3.48 8.87
C ALA A 175 22.29 4.15 9.95
N LEU A 176 22.06 5.44 10.22
CA LEU A 176 22.74 6.15 11.30
C LEU A 176 22.42 5.52 12.68
N PHE A 177 21.15 5.19 12.91
CA PHE A 177 20.74 4.51 14.14
C PHE A 177 21.46 3.16 14.31
N LEU A 178 21.56 2.35 13.25
CA LEU A 178 22.33 1.10 13.27
C LEU A 178 23.82 1.32 13.63
N ALA A 179 24.41 2.39 13.12
CA ALA A 179 25.82 2.69 13.35
C ALA A 179 26.13 3.14 14.80
N ILE A 180 25.15 3.80 15.48
CA ILE A 180 25.35 4.35 16.84
C ILE A 180 24.73 3.50 17.94
N THR A 181 24.10 2.37 17.59
CA THR A 181 23.35 1.53 18.54
C THR A 181 24.02 0.15 18.64
N SER A 182 24.13 -0.38 19.87
CA SER A 182 24.56 -1.75 20.11
C SER A 182 23.55 -2.77 19.57
N HIS A 183 24.00 -3.99 19.34
CA HIS A 183 23.13 -5.09 18.90
C HIS A 183 21.99 -5.34 19.88
N ALA A 184 20.79 -5.63 19.33
CA ALA A 184 19.55 -5.91 20.06
C ALA A 184 19.14 -4.81 21.08
N PRO A 185 18.91 -3.56 20.60
CA PRO A 185 18.50 -2.46 21.47
C PRO A 185 17.14 -2.75 22.11
N ARG A 186 16.98 -2.33 23.38
CA ARG A 186 15.72 -2.41 24.14
C ARG A 186 15.19 -1.00 24.40
N ALA A 187 13.87 -0.84 24.50
CA ALA A 187 13.26 0.46 24.77
C ALA A 187 13.83 1.14 26.03
N SER A 188 14.08 0.37 27.08
CA SER A 188 14.63 0.86 28.36
C SER A 188 16.11 1.26 28.31
N SER A 189 16.85 0.88 27.27
CA SER A 189 18.30 1.15 27.13
C SER A 189 18.65 2.19 26.08
N LEU A 190 17.65 2.72 25.36
CA LEU A 190 17.89 3.76 24.36
C LEU A 190 18.23 5.09 25.00
N SER A 191 19.29 5.72 24.50
CA SER A 191 19.58 7.11 24.83
C SER A 191 18.62 8.07 24.12
N ASN A 192 18.46 9.27 24.69
CA ASN A 192 17.68 10.32 24.06
C ASN A 192 18.17 10.65 22.64
N GLY A 193 19.49 10.65 22.40
CA GLY A 193 20.08 10.90 21.10
C GLY A 193 19.70 9.83 20.07
N GLN A 194 19.75 8.56 20.44
CA GLN A 194 19.33 7.45 19.58
C GLN A 194 17.84 7.52 19.22
N THR A 195 16.99 7.82 20.19
CA THR A 195 15.55 8.02 19.97
C THR A 195 15.30 9.19 19.03
N LEU A 196 15.99 10.31 19.22
CA LEU A 196 15.84 11.51 18.38
C LEU A 196 16.28 11.29 16.93
N VAL A 197 17.32 10.50 16.68
CA VAL A 197 17.76 10.16 15.32
C VAL A 197 16.62 9.53 14.52
N LEU A 198 15.92 8.56 15.09
CA LEU A 198 14.77 7.92 14.44
C LEU A 198 13.56 8.86 14.36
N ALA A 199 13.25 9.54 15.46
CA ALA A 199 12.08 10.39 15.57
C ALA A 199 12.15 11.58 14.61
N LEU A 200 13.24 12.34 14.67
CA LEU A 200 13.44 13.50 13.81
C LEU A 200 13.74 13.10 12.37
N GLY A 201 14.50 12.02 12.13
CA GLY A 201 14.79 11.54 10.78
C GLY A 201 13.52 11.14 10.02
N THR A 202 12.60 10.44 10.69
CA THR A 202 11.32 10.06 10.08
C THR A 202 10.46 11.28 9.77
N THR A 203 10.37 12.24 10.69
CA THR A 203 9.61 13.47 10.48
C THR A 203 10.26 14.39 9.44
N ALA A 204 11.59 14.53 9.48
CA ALA A 204 12.33 15.31 8.50
C ALA A 204 12.13 14.78 7.07
N GLY A 205 12.01 13.48 6.88
CA GLY A 205 11.70 12.89 5.58
C GLY A 205 10.39 13.44 4.98
N ILE A 206 9.32 13.50 5.76
CA ILE A 206 8.02 14.04 5.31
C ILE A 206 8.08 15.56 5.10
N VAL A 207 8.77 16.29 5.98
CA VAL A 207 8.98 17.74 5.83
C VAL A 207 9.72 18.03 4.53
N LEU A 208 10.85 17.35 4.29
CA LEU A 208 11.65 17.53 3.08
C LEU A 208 10.90 17.10 1.81
N GLN A 209 10.12 16.02 1.86
CA GLN A 209 9.22 15.62 0.76
C GLN A 209 8.29 16.78 0.37
N THR A 210 7.70 17.45 1.36
CA THR A 210 6.77 18.57 1.13
C THR A 210 7.48 19.80 0.61
N ILE A 211 8.64 20.16 1.19
CA ILE A 211 9.47 21.28 0.75
C ILE A 211 9.99 21.06 -0.69
N ALA A 212 10.29 19.82 -1.08
CA ALA A 212 10.75 19.49 -2.42
C ALA A 212 9.73 19.83 -3.54
N LEU A 213 8.47 20.11 -3.20
CA LEU A 213 7.47 20.59 -4.16
C LEU A 213 7.60 22.11 -4.44
N ALA A 214 8.29 22.87 -3.58
CA ALA A 214 8.39 24.32 -3.71
C ALA A 214 9.04 24.82 -5.03
N PRO A 215 10.12 24.21 -5.54
CA PRO A 215 10.67 24.59 -6.85
C PRO A 215 9.67 24.42 -8.00
N ALA A 216 8.89 23.32 -8.00
CA ALA A 216 7.86 23.07 -9.00
C ALA A 216 6.71 24.09 -8.92
N LEU A 217 6.31 24.49 -7.70
CA LEU A 217 5.31 25.55 -7.50
C LEU A 217 5.80 26.90 -8.05
N ARG A 218 7.08 27.23 -7.84
CA ARG A 218 7.68 28.44 -8.42
C ARG A 218 7.71 28.37 -9.94
N ALA A 219 8.05 27.22 -10.52
CA ALA A 219 8.09 27.02 -11.97
C ALA A 219 6.72 27.23 -12.63
N VAL A 220 5.63 26.76 -11.98
CA VAL A 220 4.25 27.02 -12.46
C VAL A 220 3.71 28.39 -12.04
N ARG A 221 4.54 29.25 -11.45
CA ARG A 221 4.22 30.60 -10.99
C ARG A 221 2.99 30.66 -10.08
N PHE A 222 2.81 29.67 -9.21
CA PHE A 222 1.71 29.68 -8.25
C PHE A 222 2.03 30.58 -7.05
N PRO A 223 1.25 31.66 -6.81
CA PRO A 223 1.50 32.56 -5.69
C PRO A 223 0.98 31.93 -4.39
N LEU A 224 1.90 31.60 -3.46
CA LEU A 224 1.53 31.16 -2.11
C LEU A 224 1.11 32.38 -1.29
N LYS A 225 -0.18 32.49 -0.99
CA LYS A 225 -0.73 33.51 -0.12
C LYS A 225 -1.75 32.87 0.82
N LEU A 226 -1.77 33.27 2.09
CA LEU A 226 -2.78 32.85 3.05
C LEU A 226 -4.08 33.62 2.79
N ARG A 227 -5.21 32.88 2.73
CA ARG A 227 -6.56 33.43 2.57
C ARG A 227 -7.52 32.86 3.60
N TRP A 228 -8.11 33.77 4.40
CA TRP A 228 -8.99 33.39 5.50
C TRP A 228 -10.50 33.40 5.15
N ASP A 229 -10.84 33.76 3.90
CA ASP A 229 -12.23 33.91 3.39
C ASP A 229 -12.83 32.54 2.94
N TRP A 230 -12.52 31.44 3.66
CA TRP A 230 -12.87 30.06 3.33
C TRP A 230 -14.37 29.71 3.35
N ARG A 231 -15.22 30.55 3.97
CA ARG A 231 -16.69 30.35 3.97
C ARG A 231 -17.32 30.28 2.57
N ARG A 232 -16.61 30.75 1.55
CA ARG A 232 -17.04 30.73 0.14
C ARG A 232 -16.56 29.50 -0.66
N ALA A 233 -15.96 28.51 -0.03
CA ALA A 233 -15.33 27.38 -0.70
C ALA A 233 -16.28 26.27 -1.22
N GLY A 234 -17.60 26.44 -1.09
CA GLY A 234 -18.60 25.67 -1.86
C GLY A 234 -18.70 24.16 -1.58
N PHE A 235 -18.31 23.67 -0.41
CA PHE A 235 -18.27 22.21 -0.07
C PHE A 235 -19.63 21.48 -0.06
N ARG A 236 -20.74 22.19 -0.27
CA ARG A 236 -22.10 21.61 -0.17
C ARG A 236 -22.48 20.65 -1.31
N SER A 237 -21.85 20.73 -2.48
CA SER A 237 -22.31 20.02 -3.68
C SER A 237 -21.88 18.56 -3.81
N ALA A 238 -20.86 18.10 -3.04
CA ALA A 238 -20.31 16.75 -3.11
C ALA A 238 -20.84 15.79 -2.01
N GLY A 239 -21.85 16.23 -1.23
CA GLY A 239 -22.26 15.64 0.05
C GLY A 239 -22.47 14.12 0.09
N PRO A 240 -23.41 13.51 -0.66
CA PRO A 240 -23.74 12.10 -0.47
C PRO A 240 -22.63 11.13 -0.92
N PHE A 241 -21.98 11.40 -2.06
CA PHE A 241 -20.88 10.57 -2.56
C PHE A 241 -19.68 10.58 -1.59
N ALA A 242 -19.31 11.79 -1.15
CA ALA A 242 -18.21 11.97 -0.19
C ALA A 242 -18.52 11.34 1.17
N ALA A 243 -19.77 11.41 1.65
CA ALA A 243 -20.17 10.77 2.90
C ALA A 243 -20.01 9.24 2.85
N TRP A 244 -20.40 8.60 1.75
CA TRP A 244 -20.17 7.16 1.56
C TRP A 244 -18.69 6.80 1.43
N MET A 245 -17.91 7.61 0.73
CA MET A 245 -16.46 7.40 0.64
C MET A 245 -15.76 7.59 2.01
N LEU A 246 -16.17 8.58 2.79
CA LEU A 246 -15.68 8.78 4.15
C LEU A 246 -16.06 7.59 5.05
N SER A 247 -17.31 7.12 4.97
CA SER A 247 -17.78 5.93 5.68
C SER A 247 -16.92 4.69 5.33
N TYR A 248 -16.57 4.52 4.06
CA TYR A 248 -15.66 3.45 3.61
C TYR A 248 -14.31 3.53 4.32
N VAL A 249 -13.69 4.73 4.35
CA VAL A 249 -12.38 4.93 4.98
C VAL A 249 -12.45 4.76 6.50
N VAL A 250 -13.45 5.35 7.15
CA VAL A 250 -13.66 5.22 8.61
C VAL A 250 -13.81 3.75 9.01
N THR A 251 -14.61 2.99 8.27
CA THR A 251 -14.79 1.56 8.51
C THR A 251 -13.46 0.80 8.46
N ASN A 252 -12.62 1.09 7.46
CA ASN A 252 -11.29 0.47 7.36
C ASN A 252 -10.40 0.84 8.55
N GLN A 253 -10.43 2.09 9.00
CA GLN A 253 -9.60 2.53 10.14
C GLN A 253 -10.05 1.90 11.46
N LEU A 254 -11.36 1.71 11.66
CA LEU A 254 -11.88 1.00 12.83
C LEU A 254 -11.48 -0.49 12.81
N GLY A 255 -11.56 -1.15 11.67
CA GLY A 255 -11.05 -2.52 11.51
C GLY A 255 -9.55 -2.61 11.76
N TYR A 256 -8.79 -1.66 11.23
CA TYR A 256 -7.35 -1.61 11.40
C TYR A 256 -6.92 -1.38 12.85
N LEU A 257 -7.67 -0.58 13.63
CA LEU A 257 -7.48 -0.43 15.06
C LEU A 257 -7.49 -1.78 15.79
N VAL A 258 -8.45 -2.65 15.47
CA VAL A 258 -8.53 -3.99 16.07
C VAL A 258 -7.33 -4.84 15.68
N ILE A 259 -6.93 -4.81 14.41
CA ILE A 259 -5.75 -5.53 13.90
C ILE A 259 -4.48 -5.11 14.64
N VAL A 260 -4.25 -3.80 14.81
CA VAL A 260 -3.07 -3.28 15.54
C VAL A 260 -3.03 -3.80 16.97
N ASN A 261 -4.18 -3.76 17.67
CA ASN A 261 -4.27 -4.26 19.05
C ASN A 261 -4.05 -5.77 19.16
N LEU A 262 -4.61 -6.57 18.25
CA LEU A 262 -4.41 -8.02 18.25
C LEU A 262 -2.97 -8.40 17.85
N ALA A 263 -2.38 -7.69 16.91
CA ALA A 263 -1.02 -7.93 16.45
C ALA A 263 0.01 -7.58 17.53
N THR A 264 -0.13 -6.44 18.22
CA THR A 264 0.73 -6.08 19.37
C THR A 264 0.56 -7.05 20.52
N ALA A 265 -0.67 -7.50 20.82
CA ALA A 265 -0.94 -8.53 21.82
C ALA A 265 -0.30 -9.88 21.46
N SER A 266 -0.24 -10.22 20.17
CA SER A 266 0.43 -11.44 19.67
C SER A 266 1.94 -11.43 19.94
N GLY A 267 2.59 -10.28 19.76
CA GLY A 267 4.01 -10.10 20.09
C GLY A 267 4.30 -10.35 21.57
N LYS A 268 3.48 -9.79 22.46
CA LYS A 268 3.60 -9.99 23.90
C LYS A 268 3.39 -11.46 24.30
N ALA A 269 2.45 -12.16 23.67
CA ALA A 269 2.15 -13.57 24.00
C ALA A 269 3.30 -14.54 23.67
N ARG A 270 4.24 -14.16 22.79
CA ARG A 270 5.42 -14.97 22.41
C ARG A 270 6.57 -14.93 23.42
N HIS A 271 6.46 -14.23 24.51
CA HIS A 271 7.47 -14.06 25.58
C HIS A 271 8.78 -13.38 25.18
N SER A 272 8.99 -13.02 23.94
CA SER A 272 10.34 -12.70 23.53
C SER A 272 10.56 -11.29 23.08
N SER A 273 9.55 -10.42 22.93
CA SER A 273 10.08 -9.18 22.34
C SER A 273 9.11 -8.18 21.72
N GLY A 274 7.82 -8.37 21.83
CA GLY A 274 6.93 -7.35 21.25
C GLY A 274 6.98 -7.26 19.73
N PHE A 275 7.39 -8.32 19.01
CA PHE A 275 7.44 -8.35 17.56
C PHE A 275 6.22 -9.07 16.98
N GLY A 276 5.10 -8.38 16.93
CA GLY A 276 3.86 -8.91 16.36
C GLY A 276 3.29 -8.00 15.29
N TYR A 277 3.07 -6.74 15.63
CA TYR A 277 2.57 -5.75 14.68
C TYR A 277 3.56 -5.44 13.57
N SER A 278 4.85 -5.41 13.87
CA SER A 278 5.90 -5.24 12.87
C SER A 278 5.96 -6.39 11.88
N ALA A 279 5.82 -7.64 12.35
CA ALA A 279 5.76 -8.80 11.45
C ALA A 279 4.58 -8.69 10.48
N TYR A 280 3.40 -8.30 10.98
CA TYR A 280 2.22 -8.06 10.15
C TYR A 280 2.46 -6.95 9.12
N THR A 281 2.97 -5.80 9.57
CA THR A 281 3.19 -4.62 8.72
C THR A 281 4.25 -4.87 7.64
N TYR A 282 5.37 -5.49 8.00
CA TYR A 282 6.43 -5.79 7.03
C TYR A 282 6.00 -6.84 6.01
N ALA A 283 5.26 -7.85 6.43
CA ALA A 283 4.67 -8.83 5.54
C ALA A 283 3.66 -8.17 4.58
N TYR A 284 2.82 -7.26 5.08
CA TYR A 284 1.86 -6.52 4.25
C TYR A 284 2.54 -5.62 3.22
N VAL A 285 3.65 -4.98 3.56
CA VAL A 285 4.44 -4.18 2.61
C VAL A 285 4.93 -5.05 1.45
N LEU A 286 5.53 -6.21 1.73
CA LEU A 286 5.96 -7.16 0.70
C LEU A 286 4.78 -7.67 -0.15
N PHE A 287 3.68 -8.06 0.50
CA PHE A 287 2.45 -8.50 -0.16
C PHE A 287 1.89 -7.43 -1.11
N SER A 288 1.98 -6.16 -0.72
CA SER A 288 1.43 -5.05 -1.49
C SER A 288 2.24 -4.70 -2.74
N LEU A 289 3.53 -5.08 -2.84
CA LEU A 289 4.37 -4.75 -3.99
C LEU A 289 3.88 -5.34 -5.31
N PRO A 290 3.59 -6.65 -5.43
CA PRO A 290 3.03 -7.21 -6.66
C PRO A 290 1.72 -6.54 -7.08
N TYR A 291 0.82 -6.33 -6.12
CA TYR A 291 -0.42 -5.61 -6.35
C TYR A 291 -0.17 -4.19 -6.89
N ALA A 292 0.72 -3.43 -6.26
CA ALA A 292 1.01 -2.04 -6.62
C ALA A 292 1.66 -1.91 -8.01
N VAL A 293 2.48 -2.88 -8.40
CA VAL A 293 3.14 -2.88 -9.72
C VAL A 293 2.20 -3.37 -10.82
N ILE A 294 1.43 -4.43 -10.58
CA ILE A 294 0.64 -5.09 -11.61
C ILE A 294 -0.79 -4.57 -11.62
N ALA A 295 -1.56 -4.81 -10.54
CA ALA A 295 -2.99 -4.50 -10.55
C ALA A 295 -3.28 -3.00 -10.63
N VAL A 296 -2.52 -2.15 -9.91
CA VAL A 296 -2.68 -0.70 -9.99
C VAL A 296 -2.35 -0.17 -11.39
N SER A 297 -1.34 -0.73 -12.08
CA SER A 297 -1.02 -0.36 -13.46
C SER A 297 -2.16 -0.71 -14.41
N VAL A 298 -2.72 -1.91 -14.29
CA VAL A 298 -3.89 -2.35 -15.08
C VAL A 298 -5.10 -1.47 -14.79
N ILE A 299 -5.39 -1.20 -13.52
CA ILE A 299 -6.49 -0.32 -13.10
C ILE A 299 -6.33 1.07 -13.72
N THR A 300 -5.14 1.67 -13.60
CA THR A 300 -4.88 3.03 -14.12
C THR A 300 -5.07 3.11 -15.63
N ALA A 301 -4.64 2.09 -16.36
CA ALA A 301 -4.80 2.03 -17.81
C ALA A 301 -6.26 1.84 -18.26
N LEU A 302 -7.04 1.06 -17.51
CA LEU A 302 -8.42 0.70 -17.89
C LEU A 302 -9.49 1.65 -17.34
N PHE A 303 -9.22 2.35 -16.23
CA PHE A 303 -10.22 3.18 -15.56
C PHE A 303 -10.84 4.28 -16.43
N PRO A 304 -10.09 5.01 -17.31
CA PRO A 304 -10.70 5.98 -18.21
C PRO A 304 -11.70 5.35 -19.19
N ARG A 305 -11.37 4.14 -19.70
CA ARG A 305 -12.27 3.39 -20.58
C ARG A 305 -13.51 2.90 -19.82
N MET A 306 -13.34 2.39 -18.61
CA MET A 306 -14.45 2.00 -17.74
C MET A 306 -15.40 3.18 -17.47
N SER A 307 -14.86 4.36 -17.16
CA SER A 307 -15.63 5.56 -16.88
C SER A 307 -16.41 6.04 -18.12
N ARG A 308 -15.77 5.99 -19.30
CA ARG A 308 -16.43 6.35 -20.58
C ARG A 308 -17.58 5.40 -20.89
N SER A 309 -17.34 4.08 -20.83
CA SER A 309 -18.38 3.07 -21.07
C SER A 309 -19.54 3.18 -20.08
N ALA A 310 -19.28 3.57 -18.83
CA ALA A 310 -20.30 3.81 -17.82
C ALA A 310 -21.15 5.06 -18.13
N VAL A 311 -20.54 6.17 -18.58
CA VAL A 311 -21.24 7.42 -18.96
C VAL A 311 -22.11 7.20 -20.20
N GLU A 312 -21.64 6.39 -21.15
CA GLU A 312 -22.35 6.07 -22.39
C GLU A 312 -23.35 4.89 -22.23
N ASP A 313 -23.60 4.44 -21.00
CA ASP A 313 -24.45 3.26 -20.63
C ASP A 313 -24.12 1.98 -21.41
N ARG A 314 -22.86 1.85 -21.87
CA ARG A 314 -22.39 0.64 -22.59
C ARG A 314 -21.98 -0.45 -21.59
N ARG A 315 -22.97 -1.04 -20.90
CA ARG A 315 -22.79 -1.99 -19.79
C ARG A 315 -21.97 -3.23 -20.18
N GLY A 316 -22.20 -3.78 -21.37
CA GLY A 316 -21.46 -4.95 -21.87
C GLY A 316 -19.98 -4.64 -22.11
N GLU A 317 -19.63 -3.45 -22.59
CA GLU A 317 -18.25 -3.01 -22.76
C GLU A 317 -17.55 -2.80 -21.42
N LEU A 318 -18.26 -2.20 -20.44
CA LEU A 318 -17.75 -2.07 -19.07
C LEU A 318 -17.49 -3.44 -18.43
N ALA A 319 -18.41 -4.38 -18.56
CA ALA A 319 -18.27 -5.74 -18.05
C ALA A 319 -17.07 -6.48 -18.69
N ASN A 320 -16.91 -6.36 -20.01
CA ASN A 320 -15.77 -6.97 -20.72
C ASN A 320 -14.43 -6.30 -20.37
N THR A 321 -14.41 -4.98 -20.15
CA THR A 321 -13.21 -4.26 -19.72
C THR A 321 -12.78 -4.69 -18.31
N LEU A 322 -13.74 -4.88 -17.39
CA LEU A 322 -13.50 -5.41 -16.05
C LEU A 322 -12.96 -6.84 -16.13
N ALA A 323 -13.59 -7.72 -16.90
CA ALA A 323 -13.14 -9.10 -17.10
C ALA A 323 -11.73 -9.17 -17.67
N GLY A 324 -11.41 -8.33 -18.65
CA GLY A 324 -10.06 -8.20 -19.21
C GLY A 324 -9.04 -7.75 -18.16
N GLY A 325 -9.38 -6.75 -17.35
CA GLY A 325 -8.53 -6.28 -16.25
C GLY A 325 -8.25 -7.34 -15.20
N LEU A 326 -9.27 -8.12 -14.82
CA LEU A 326 -9.15 -9.25 -13.89
C LEU A 326 -8.21 -10.32 -14.46
N THR A 327 -8.41 -10.71 -15.72
CA THR A 327 -7.60 -11.76 -16.38
C THR A 327 -6.15 -11.33 -16.55
N MET A 328 -5.92 -10.09 -16.99
CA MET A 328 -4.57 -9.54 -17.18
C MET A 328 -3.81 -9.45 -15.85
N SER A 329 -4.47 -8.99 -14.80
CA SER A 329 -3.87 -8.96 -13.46
C SER A 329 -3.57 -10.36 -12.95
N ALA A 330 -4.50 -11.31 -13.10
CA ALA A 330 -4.36 -12.69 -12.63
C ALA A 330 -3.20 -13.42 -13.32
N THR A 331 -2.93 -13.13 -14.60
CA THR A 331 -1.84 -13.79 -15.37
C THR A 331 -0.48 -13.67 -14.68
N LEU A 332 -0.21 -12.55 -14.04
CA LEU A 332 1.03 -12.32 -13.29
C LEU A 332 0.88 -12.59 -11.78
N LEU A 333 -0.28 -12.29 -11.20
CA LEU A 333 -0.46 -12.41 -9.75
C LEU A 333 -0.68 -13.84 -9.27
N VAL A 334 -1.24 -14.75 -10.09
CA VAL A 334 -1.43 -16.16 -9.70
C VAL A 334 -0.09 -16.88 -9.49
N PRO A 335 0.88 -16.83 -10.42
CA PRO A 335 2.20 -17.44 -10.15
C PRO A 335 2.94 -16.78 -8.99
N MET A 336 2.78 -15.44 -8.80
CA MET A 336 3.37 -14.75 -7.64
C MET A 336 2.70 -15.20 -6.34
N THR A 337 1.39 -15.44 -6.32
CA THR A 337 0.68 -16.03 -5.18
C THR A 337 1.32 -17.37 -4.79
N ALA A 338 1.50 -18.27 -5.75
CA ALA A 338 2.11 -19.58 -5.50
C ALA A 338 3.53 -19.44 -4.93
N ALA A 339 4.33 -18.53 -5.48
CA ALA A 339 5.67 -18.24 -4.99
C ALA A 339 5.67 -17.67 -3.56
N LEU A 340 4.81 -16.70 -3.25
CA LEU A 340 4.71 -16.11 -1.91
C LEU A 340 4.27 -17.16 -0.88
N VAL A 341 3.31 -18.01 -1.22
CA VAL A 341 2.81 -19.06 -0.32
C VAL A 341 3.90 -20.09 -0.03
N ALA A 342 4.60 -20.56 -1.05
CA ALA A 342 5.59 -21.61 -0.89
C ALA A 342 6.92 -21.12 -0.31
N LEU A 343 7.38 -19.95 -0.73
CA LEU A 343 8.71 -19.43 -0.42
C LEU A 343 8.69 -18.28 0.61
N GLY A 344 7.53 -17.93 1.16
CA GLY A 344 7.37 -16.80 2.09
C GLY A 344 8.37 -16.80 3.25
N PRO A 345 8.56 -17.90 4.00
CA PRO A 345 9.56 -17.97 5.08
C PRO A 345 11.00 -17.71 4.61
N LEU A 346 11.37 -18.18 3.41
CA LEU A 346 12.68 -17.89 2.81
C LEU A 346 12.80 -16.43 2.39
N ILE A 347 11.75 -15.88 1.77
CA ILE A 347 11.70 -14.46 1.41
C ILE A 347 11.86 -13.61 2.68
N GLY A 348 11.16 -13.95 3.76
CA GLY A 348 11.29 -13.27 5.04
C GLY A 348 12.71 -13.32 5.60
N ALA A 349 13.35 -14.49 5.57
CA ALA A 349 14.73 -14.66 6.01
C ALA A 349 15.72 -13.82 5.17
N VAL A 350 15.62 -13.90 3.84
CA VAL A 350 16.50 -13.15 2.92
C VAL A 350 16.34 -11.64 3.06
N VAL A 351 15.11 -11.16 3.24
CA VAL A 351 14.82 -9.73 3.24
C VAL A 351 15.04 -9.09 4.59
N PHE A 352 14.70 -9.79 5.68
CA PHE A 352 14.61 -9.16 7.00
C PHE A 352 15.57 -9.71 8.05
N ALA A 353 16.25 -10.85 7.85
CA ALA A 353 17.17 -11.38 8.84
C ALA A 353 18.52 -10.64 8.82
N HIS A 354 18.49 -9.33 9.03
CA HIS A 354 19.65 -8.44 9.00
C HIS A 354 19.64 -7.48 10.21
N GLY A 355 20.83 -7.05 10.62
CA GLY A 355 21.00 -6.09 11.72
C GLY A 355 20.43 -6.62 13.04
N ASN A 356 19.52 -5.84 13.65
CA ASN A 356 18.91 -6.16 14.93
C ASN A 356 17.71 -7.11 14.84
N LEU A 357 17.28 -7.52 13.62
CA LEU A 357 16.16 -8.44 13.45
C LEU A 357 16.63 -9.88 13.28
N GLY A 358 16.28 -10.73 14.24
CA GLY A 358 16.68 -12.13 14.28
C GLY A 358 15.96 -12.99 13.22
N LEU A 359 16.58 -14.13 12.87
CA LEU A 359 16.07 -15.07 11.89
C LEU A 359 14.66 -15.61 12.22
N SER A 360 14.36 -15.81 13.53
CA SER A 360 13.04 -16.28 13.98
C SER A 360 11.92 -15.32 13.65
N ASP A 361 12.17 -14.00 13.79
CA ASP A 361 11.19 -12.95 13.54
C ASP A 361 11.08 -12.64 12.05
N ALA A 362 12.20 -12.70 11.34
CA ALA A 362 12.21 -12.64 9.88
C ALA A 362 11.39 -13.77 9.24
N ARG A 363 11.47 -15.00 9.80
CA ARG A 363 10.64 -16.14 9.35
C ARG A 363 9.17 -15.98 9.73
N LEU A 364 8.86 -15.43 10.90
CA LEU A 364 7.48 -15.10 11.24
C LEU A 364 6.89 -14.12 10.24
N THR A 365 7.66 -13.07 9.89
CA THR A 365 7.28 -12.13 8.83
C THR A 365 7.05 -12.84 7.50
N GLY A 366 7.92 -13.77 7.14
CA GLY A 366 7.78 -14.58 5.93
C GLY A 366 6.59 -15.54 5.96
N ALA A 367 6.29 -16.18 7.09
CA ALA A 367 5.11 -17.02 7.27
C ALA A 367 3.81 -16.18 7.18
N THR A 368 3.82 -14.98 7.76
CA THR A 368 2.71 -14.02 7.64
C THR A 368 2.54 -13.56 6.17
N LEU A 369 3.66 -13.34 5.46
CA LEU A 369 3.66 -13.06 4.02
C LEU A 369 3.06 -14.22 3.20
N ALA A 370 3.39 -15.47 3.53
CA ALA A 370 2.81 -16.63 2.88
C ALA A 370 1.28 -16.68 3.05
N ALA A 371 0.78 -16.39 4.26
CA ALA A 371 -0.65 -16.26 4.51
C ALA A 371 -1.29 -15.15 3.68
N PHE A 372 -0.73 -13.95 3.69
CA PHE A 372 -1.18 -12.85 2.82
C PHE A 372 -1.14 -13.22 1.34
N GLY A 373 -0.13 -13.99 0.91
CA GLY A 373 0.03 -14.44 -0.47
C GLY A 373 -1.22 -15.11 -1.03
N ILE A 374 -1.93 -15.92 -0.23
CA ILE A 374 -3.21 -16.54 -0.61
C ILE A 374 -4.24 -15.48 -1.01
N GLY A 375 -4.21 -14.32 -0.34
CA GLY A 375 -5.11 -13.20 -0.58
C GLY A 375 -4.75 -12.30 -1.77
N LEU A 376 -3.61 -12.49 -2.44
CA LEU A 376 -3.12 -11.54 -3.46
C LEU A 376 -4.07 -11.41 -4.65
N VAL A 377 -4.57 -12.53 -5.17
CA VAL A 377 -5.52 -12.54 -6.28
C VAL A 377 -6.90 -12.01 -5.86
N PRO A 378 -7.55 -12.50 -4.78
CA PRO A 378 -8.85 -11.96 -4.34
C PRO A 378 -8.79 -10.48 -3.96
N PHE A 379 -7.75 -10.03 -3.27
CA PHE A 379 -7.54 -8.62 -2.95
C PHE A 379 -7.46 -7.77 -4.23
N SER A 380 -6.64 -8.19 -5.19
CA SER A 380 -6.49 -7.48 -6.46
C SER A 380 -7.79 -7.47 -7.27
N ALA A 381 -8.51 -8.58 -7.29
CA ALA A 381 -9.81 -8.67 -7.94
C ALA A 381 -10.82 -7.71 -7.30
N PHE A 382 -10.88 -7.66 -5.97
CA PHE A 382 -11.73 -6.72 -5.25
C PHE A 382 -11.42 -5.26 -5.62
N GLN A 383 -10.14 -4.90 -5.73
CA GLN A 383 -9.71 -3.55 -6.09
C GLN A 383 -10.06 -3.17 -7.53
N VAL A 384 -9.96 -4.11 -8.48
CA VAL A 384 -10.39 -3.89 -9.88
C VAL A 384 -11.91 -3.70 -9.94
N GLN A 385 -12.67 -4.54 -9.23
CA GLN A 385 -14.13 -4.47 -9.17
C GLN A 385 -14.62 -3.19 -8.49
N LEU A 386 -13.94 -2.74 -7.44
CA LEU A 386 -14.19 -1.44 -6.78
C LEU A 386 -14.14 -0.29 -7.78
N ARG A 387 -13.18 -0.30 -8.71
CA ARG A 387 -13.10 0.73 -9.77
C ARG A 387 -14.29 0.68 -10.71
N GLY A 388 -14.85 -0.49 -10.98
CA GLY A 388 -16.10 -0.63 -11.73
C GLY A 388 -17.27 0.10 -11.07
N TRP A 389 -17.44 -0.05 -9.74
CA TRP A 389 -18.44 0.67 -8.97
C TRP A 389 -18.23 2.18 -8.98
N LEU A 390 -16.99 2.64 -8.82
CA LEU A 390 -16.65 4.06 -8.87
C LEU A 390 -16.88 4.66 -10.27
N ALA A 391 -16.63 3.91 -11.34
CA ALA A 391 -16.95 4.32 -12.70
C ALA A 391 -18.46 4.52 -12.90
N LEU A 392 -19.29 3.69 -12.26
CA LEU A 392 -20.75 3.81 -12.21
C LEU A 392 -21.25 4.94 -11.28
N ARG A 393 -20.34 5.70 -10.66
CA ARG A 393 -20.64 6.72 -9.64
C ARG A 393 -21.42 6.20 -8.43
N ASP A 394 -21.29 4.91 -8.13
CA ASP A 394 -21.89 4.27 -6.97
C ASP A 394 -20.82 4.11 -5.87
N ALA A 395 -20.88 4.95 -4.83
CA ALA A 395 -20.04 4.84 -3.64
C ALA A 395 -20.75 4.12 -2.48
N ARG A 396 -22.09 4.03 -2.53
CA ARG A 396 -22.91 3.39 -1.48
C ARG A 396 -22.66 1.88 -1.43
N THR A 397 -22.76 1.21 -2.57
CA THR A 397 -22.56 -0.25 -2.64
C THR A 397 -21.17 -0.67 -2.14
N PRO A 398 -20.05 -0.04 -2.59
CA PRO A 398 -18.73 -0.30 -2.02
C PRO A 398 -18.64 -0.06 -0.52
N ALA A 399 -19.22 1.01 0.00
CA ALA A 399 -19.18 1.31 1.43
C ALA A 399 -19.89 0.25 2.28
N LEU A 400 -21.08 -0.21 1.85
CA LEU A 400 -21.82 -1.25 2.56
C LEU A 400 -21.14 -2.62 2.50
N VAL A 401 -20.61 -3.00 1.33
CA VAL A 401 -19.85 -4.25 1.20
C VAL A 401 -18.56 -4.17 2.03
N ASN A 402 -17.88 -3.02 2.02
CA ASN A 402 -16.70 -2.81 2.84
C ASN A 402 -16.99 -2.93 4.34
N LEU A 403 -18.10 -2.37 4.81
CA LEU A 403 -18.53 -2.52 6.21
C LEU A 403 -18.68 -4.00 6.57
N ALA A 404 -19.35 -4.77 5.73
CA ALA A 404 -19.58 -6.20 5.98
C ALA A 404 -18.27 -7.01 5.95
N ILE A 405 -17.39 -6.78 4.96
CA ILE A 405 -16.12 -7.53 4.88
C ILE A 405 -15.12 -7.10 5.96
N THR A 406 -15.13 -5.84 6.40
CA THR A 406 -14.32 -5.39 7.53
C THR A 406 -14.82 -6.01 8.83
N THR A 407 -16.14 -6.09 9.02
CA THR A 407 -16.72 -6.80 10.16
C THR A 407 -16.34 -8.28 10.13
N LEU A 408 -16.43 -8.94 8.97
CA LEU A 408 -15.99 -10.32 8.81
C LEU A 408 -14.50 -10.49 9.12
N ASN A 409 -13.66 -9.56 8.66
CA ASN A 409 -12.23 -9.57 8.96
C ASN A 409 -12.00 -9.50 10.48
N VAL A 410 -12.60 -8.53 11.16
CA VAL A 410 -12.47 -8.38 12.61
C VAL A 410 -12.92 -9.63 13.37
N LEU A 411 -14.06 -10.21 12.99
CA LEU A 411 -14.56 -11.44 13.60
C LEU A 411 -13.64 -12.63 13.35
N ALA A 412 -13.12 -12.78 12.14
CA ALA A 412 -12.15 -13.83 11.79
C ALA A 412 -10.83 -13.64 12.53
N ASP A 413 -10.35 -12.40 12.63
CA ASP A 413 -9.11 -12.08 13.34
C ASP A 413 -9.22 -12.39 14.84
N VAL A 414 -10.32 -12.00 15.48
CA VAL A 414 -10.59 -12.33 16.90
C VAL A 414 -10.70 -13.85 17.08
N PHE A 415 -11.45 -14.53 16.22
CA PHE A 415 -11.63 -15.97 16.28
C PHE A 415 -10.29 -16.73 16.14
N LEU A 416 -9.50 -16.38 15.11
CA LEU A 416 -8.20 -17.02 14.87
C LEU A 416 -7.18 -16.64 15.96
N TYR A 417 -7.24 -15.43 16.50
CA TYR A 417 -6.40 -15.01 17.63
C TYR A 417 -6.66 -15.85 18.90
N LEU A 418 -7.92 -16.22 19.15
CA LEU A 418 -8.29 -17.05 20.31
C LEU A 418 -7.98 -18.52 20.08
N LEU A 419 -8.09 -19.01 18.85
CA LEU A 419 -7.92 -20.43 18.50
C LEU A 419 -6.44 -20.81 18.36
N LEU A 420 -5.62 -19.94 17.74
CA LEU A 420 -4.25 -20.28 17.36
C LEU A 420 -3.25 -20.13 18.51
N PRO A 421 -2.18 -20.96 18.52
CA PRO A 421 -1.10 -20.81 19.47
C PRO A 421 -0.35 -19.49 19.29
N ALA A 422 0.34 -19.01 20.33
CA ALA A 422 0.98 -17.69 20.33
C ALA A 422 1.91 -17.42 19.14
N ARG A 423 2.57 -18.45 18.62
CA ARG A 423 3.50 -18.34 17.48
C ARG A 423 2.81 -18.08 16.14
N GLU A 424 1.53 -18.43 16.02
CA GLU A 424 0.77 -18.39 14.77
C GLU A 424 -0.29 -17.30 14.74
N LYS A 425 -0.51 -16.58 15.85
CA LYS A 425 -1.55 -15.56 15.96
C LYS A 425 -1.44 -14.48 14.87
N VAL A 426 -0.23 -14.00 14.60
CA VAL A 426 0.00 -12.98 13.56
C VAL A 426 -0.32 -13.52 12.16
N VAL A 427 0.02 -14.79 11.91
CA VAL A 427 -0.35 -15.50 10.66
C VAL A 427 -1.88 -15.60 10.55
N GLY A 428 -2.56 -15.88 11.67
CA GLY A 428 -4.01 -15.89 11.76
C GLY A 428 -4.67 -14.58 11.32
N LEU A 429 -4.13 -13.43 11.75
CA LEU A 429 -4.62 -12.12 11.31
C LEU A 429 -4.51 -11.92 9.79
N ALA A 430 -3.41 -12.39 9.18
CA ALA A 430 -3.27 -12.37 7.73
C ALA A 430 -4.30 -13.29 7.03
N LEU A 431 -4.64 -14.44 7.63
CA LEU A 431 -5.69 -15.33 7.10
C LEU A 431 -7.09 -14.71 7.23
N GLY A 432 -7.39 -13.98 8.31
CA GLY A 432 -8.63 -13.21 8.46
C GLY A 432 -8.80 -12.17 7.36
N PHE A 433 -7.72 -11.42 7.06
CA PHE A 433 -7.69 -10.53 5.90
C PHE A 433 -7.99 -11.26 4.60
N VAL A 434 -7.36 -12.40 4.34
CA VAL A 434 -7.60 -13.21 3.13
C VAL A 434 -9.06 -13.62 3.02
N LEU A 435 -9.63 -14.16 4.08
CA LEU A 435 -11.03 -14.59 4.11
C LEU A 435 -11.98 -13.44 3.74
N SER A 436 -11.75 -12.27 4.31
CA SER A 436 -12.60 -11.10 4.04
C SER A 436 -12.55 -10.66 2.58
N TYR A 437 -11.37 -10.66 1.95
CA TYR A 437 -11.23 -10.30 0.54
C TYR A 437 -11.66 -11.39 -0.43
N VAL A 438 -11.58 -12.66 -0.07
CA VAL A 438 -12.21 -13.76 -0.84
C VAL A 438 -13.73 -13.55 -0.88
N VAL A 439 -14.37 -13.38 0.27
CA VAL A 439 -15.80 -13.13 0.36
C VAL A 439 -16.18 -11.84 -0.36
N GLY A 440 -15.42 -10.76 -0.14
CA GLY A 440 -15.66 -9.46 -0.76
C GLY A 440 -15.57 -9.49 -2.28
N SER A 441 -14.54 -10.12 -2.84
CA SER A 441 -14.39 -10.22 -4.30
C SER A 441 -15.48 -11.05 -4.95
N LEU A 442 -15.89 -12.15 -4.32
CA LEU A 442 -17.02 -12.96 -4.79
C LEU A 442 -18.35 -12.22 -4.68
N TRP A 443 -18.54 -11.44 -3.63
CA TRP A 443 -19.75 -10.63 -3.46
C TRP A 443 -19.81 -9.51 -4.50
N PHE A 444 -18.72 -8.76 -4.70
CA PHE A 444 -18.67 -7.76 -5.77
C PHE A 444 -18.89 -8.37 -7.15
N ALA A 445 -18.30 -9.53 -7.45
CA ALA A 445 -18.55 -10.21 -8.72
C ALA A 445 -20.04 -10.50 -8.94
N ARG A 446 -20.74 -11.03 -7.90
CA ARG A 446 -22.19 -11.29 -7.97
C ARG A 446 -23.01 -10.02 -8.19
N LEU A 447 -22.69 -8.93 -7.46
CA LEU A 447 -23.41 -7.67 -7.57
C LEU A 447 -23.15 -6.99 -8.93
N LEU A 448 -21.91 -6.97 -9.42
CA LEU A 448 -21.56 -6.43 -10.73
C LEU A 448 -22.25 -7.21 -11.85
N ARG A 449 -22.29 -8.55 -11.77
CA ARG A 449 -23.01 -9.38 -12.71
C ARG A 449 -24.51 -9.03 -12.77
N LYS A 450 -25.15 -8.81 -11.62
CA LYS A 450 -26.56 -8.36 -11.57
C LYS A 450 -26.76 -6.98 -12.21
N ARG A 451 -25.78 -6.08 -12.09
CA ARG A 451 -25.86 -4.69 -12.55
C ARG A 451 -25.50 -4.53 -14.04
N LEU A 452 -24.50 -5.27 -14.52
CA LEU A 452 -23.93 -5.11 -15.86
C LEU A 452 -24.37 -6.22 -16.83
N GLY A 453 -24.92 -7.33 -16.32
CA GLY A 453 -25.17 -8.53 -17.10
C GLY A 453 -23.97 -9.49 -17.12
N PRO A 454 -24.10 -10.65 -17.78
CA PRO A 454 -23.04 -11.63 -17.90
C PRO A 454 -21.89 -11.06 -18.75
N ALA A 455 -20.69 -11.03 -18.16
CA ALA A 455 -19.44 -10.81 -18.91
C ALA A 455 -18.90 -12.15 -19.42
N ASN A 456 -17.75 -12.13 -20.11
CA ASN A 456 -17.01 -13.33 -20.52
C ASN A 456 -16.44 -14.13 -19.30
N GLU A 457 -17.31 -14.43 -18.32
CA GLU A 457 -16.93 -15.08 -17.04
C GLU A 457 -16.31 -16.46 -17.25
N HIS A 458 -16.79 -17.20 -18.24
CA HIS A 458 -16.21 -18.50 -18.60
C HIS A 458 -14.75 -18.38 -19.03
N ARG A 459 -14.37 -17.26 -19.66
CA ARG A 459 -12.98 -17.00 -20.03
C ARG A 459 -12.14 -16.72 -18.79
N VAL A 460 -12.62 -15.83 -17.89
CA VAL A 460 -11.91 -15.50 -16.64
C VAL A 460 -11.69 -16.76 -15.80
N GLY A 461 -12.73 -17.53 -15.55
CA GLY A 461 -12.66 -18.77 -14.76
C GLY A 461 -11.70 -19.79 -15.36
N ARG A 462 -11.76 -20.02 -16.68
CA ARG A 462 -10.87 -20.95 -17.38
C ARG A 462 -9.41 -20.52 -17.30
N THR A 463 -9.13 -19.23 -17.48
CA THR A 463 -7.78 -18.69 -17.38
C THR A 463 -7.25 -18.81 -15.94
N LEU A 464 -8.06 -18.49 -14.92
CA LEU A 464 -7.68 -18.66 -13.51
C LEU A 464 -7.33 -20.12 -13.19
N VAL A 465 -8.16 -21.08 -13.61
CA VAL A 465 -7.89 -22.51 -13.40
C VAL A 465 -6.58 -22.94 -14.06
N ARG A 466 -6.36 -22.58 -15.34
CA ARG A 466 -5.12 -22.91 -16.06
C ARG A 466 -3.89 -22.31 -15.39
N LEU A 467 -3.95 -21.05 -15.00
CA LEU A 467 -2.87 -20.36 -14.27
C LEU A 467 -2.60 -21.02 -12.91
N SER A 468 -3.64 -21.36 -12.15
CA SER A 468 -3.50 -22.02 -10.86
C SER A 468 -2.86 -23.39 -10.99
N VAL A 469 -3.30 -24.21 -11.96
CA VAL A 469 -2.72 -25.52 -12.23
C VAL A 469 -1.25 -25.39 -12.64
N ALA A 470 -0.93 -24.53 -13.60
CA ALA A 470 0.45 -24.30 -14.04
C ALA A 470 1.35 -23.81 -12.89
N SER A 471 0.85 -22.90 -12.06
CA SER A 471 1.59 -22.35 -10.92
C SER A 471 1.82 -23.38 -9.82
N THR A 472 0.81 -24.21 -9.51
CA THR A 472 0.94 -25.29 -8.52
C THR A 472 1.95 -26.33 -8.97
N ILE A 473 1.90 -26.78 -10.24
CA ILE A 473 2.87 -27.73 -10.80
C ILE A 473 4.29 -27.13 -10.80
N ALA A 474 4.43 -25.83 -11.06
CA ALA A 474 5.73 -25.17 -11.09
C ALA A 474 6.32 -24.94 -9.69
N VAL A 475 5.47 -24.64 -8.70
CA VAL A 475 5.95 -24.27 -7.36
C VAL A 475 6.38 -25.49 -6.54
N VAL A 476 5.81 -26.69 -6.77
CA VAL A 476 6.16 -27.89 -6.01
C VAL A 476 7.64 -28.27 -6.17
N PRO A 477 8.20 -28.46 -7.40
CA PRO A 477 9.63 -28.72 -7.54
C PRO A 477 10.52 -27.57 -7.14
N ALA A 478 10.07 -26.32 -7.30
CA ALA A 478 10.78 -25.14 -6.81
C ALA A 478 10.92 -25.15 -5.28
N TYR A 479 9.84 -25.46 -4.57
CA TYR A 479 9.85 -25.61 -3.11
C TYR A 479 10.70 -26.80 -2.65
N ALA A 480 10.62 -27.95 -3.35
CA ALA A 480 11.43 -29.11 -3.03
C ALA A 480 12.93 -28.81 -3.18
N ALA A 481 13.34 -28.12 -4.26
CA ALA A 481 14.71 -27.70 -4.47
C ALA A 481 15.18 -26.71 -3.35
N ALA A 482 14.34 -25.75 -2.99
CA ALA A 482 14.64 -24.82 -1.90
C ALA A 482 14.83 -25.55 -0.56
N ARG A 483 13.96 -26.52 -0.25
CA ARG A 483 14.06 -27.33 0.98
C ARG A 483 15.30 -28.22 1.00
N ALA A 484 15.67 -28.83 -0.12
CA ALA A 484 16.88 -29.63 -0.24
C ALA A 484 18.15 -28.79 0.00
N LEU A 485 18.20 -27.59 -0.61
CA LEU A 485 19.32 -26.67 -0.45
C LEU A 485 19.43 -26.17 1.01
N THR A 486 18.33 -25.77 1.61
CA THR A 486 18.35 -25.29 3.00
C THR A 486 18.62 -26.39 4.02
N ALA A 487 18.30 -27.66 3.71
CA ALA A 487 18.65 -28.81 4.54
C ALA A 487 20.17 -29.10 4.51
N GLY A 488 20.83 -28.86 3.37
CA GLY A 488 22.27 -29.08 3.21
C GLY A 488 23.16 -27.89 3.60
N LEU A 489 22.74 -26.67 3.27
CA LEU A 489 23.52 -25.45 3.44
C LEU A 489 23.22 -24.68 4.74
N GLY A 490 22.09 -24.98 5.40
CA GLY A 490 21.61 -24.22 6.55
C GLY A 490 20.50 -23.22 6.20
N LEU A 491 20.15 -22.40 7.18
CA LEU A 491 18.99 -21.50 7.09
C LEU A 491 19.38 -20.04 7.37
N ASP A 492 20.67 -19.73 7.30
CA ASP A 492 21.20 -18.36 7.33
C ASP A 492 20.72 -17.57 6.10
N PRO A 493 20.78 -16.24 6.12
CA PRO A 493 20.30 -15.40 5.02
C PRO A 493 20.95 -15.68 3.66
N GLU A 494 22.26 -16.01 3.65
CA GLU A 494 23.02 -16.28 2.42
C GLU A 494 22.55 -17.60 1.78
N SER A 495 22.49 -18.69 2.55
CA SER A 495 21.97 -19.98 2.09
C SER A 495 20.51 -19.89 1.65
N SER A 496 19.70 -19.12 2.38
CA SER A 496 18.31 -18.82 2.02
C SER A 496 18.21 -18.04 0.71
N LEU A 497 19.14 -17.13 0.41
CA LEU A 497 19.20 -16.42 -0.86
C LEU A 497 19.49 -17.36 -2.03
N VAL A 498 20.50 -18.23 -1.89
CA VAL A 498 20.82 -19.24 -2.93
C VAL A 498 19.61 -20.14 -3.18
N ALA A 499 18.99 -20.65 -2.12
CA ALA A 499 17.81 -21.50 -2.22
C ALA A 499 16.63 -20.77 -2.91
N LEU A 500 16.41 -19.48 -2.57
CA LEU A 500 15.36 -18.66 -3.17
C LEU A 500 15.62 -18.43 -4.66
N VAL A 501 16.85 -18.08 -5.06
CA VAL A 501 17.22 -17.85 -6.47
C VAL A 501 17.01 -19.12 -7.28
N VAL A 502 17.49 -20.27 -6.81
CA VAL A 502 17.30 -21.56 -7.49
C VAL A 502 15.82 -21.91 -7.62
N ALA A 503 15.04 -21.74 -6.54
CA ALA A 503 13.61 -22.00 -6.57
C ALA A 503 12.87 -21.11 -7.57
N VAL A 504 13.19 -19.82 -7.61
CA VAL A 504 12.59 -18.85 -8.55
C VAL A 504 12.94 -19.21 -10.00
N LEU A 505 14.19 -19.61 -10.28
CA LEU A 505 14.61 -20.01 -11.62
C LEU A 505 13.88 -21.28 -12.07
N ILE A 506 13.85 -22.34 -11.23
CA ILE A 506 13.15 -23.60 -11.52
C ILE A 506 11.66 -23.34 -11.71
N GLY A 507 11.03 -22.64 -10.77
CA GLY A 507 9.60 -22.35 -10.82
C GLY A 507 9.20 -21.53 -12.04
N SER A 508 9.99 -20.50 -12.37
CA SER A 508 9.74 -19.66 -13.55
C SER A 508 9.90 -20.42 -14.86
N ALA A 509 10.93 -21.27 -14.98
CA ALA A 509 11.16 -22.09 -16.17
C ALA A 509 10.01 -23.09 -16.40
N ILE A 510 9.58 -23.79 -15.35
CA ILE A 510 8.48 -24.74 -15.42
C ILE A 510 7.16 -24.03 -15.71
N PHE A 511 6.86 -22.94 -14.99
CA PHE A 511 5.65 -22.15 -15.22
C PHE A 511 5.57 -21.63 -16.65
N MET A 512 6.65 -21.07 -17.18
CA MET A 512 6.69 -20.54 -18.55
C MET A 512 6.48 -21.65 -19.60
N SER A 513 7.07 -22.83 -19.38
CA SER A 513 6.87 -24.00 -20.25
C SER A 513 5.41 -24.47 -20.26
N LEU A 514 4.80 -24.60 -19.06
CA LEU A 514 3.41 -25.04 -18.90
C LEU A 514 2.43 -23.99 -19.45
N ALA A 515 2.65 -22.71 -19.17
CA ALA A 515 1.79 -21.63 -19.62
C ALA A 515 1.72 -21.56 -21.17
N ARG A 516 2.85 -21.79 -21.85
CA ARG A 516 2.89 -21.90 -23.33
C ARG A 516 2.14 -23.14 -23.82
N ARG A 517 2.36 -24.32 -23.20
CA ARG A 517 1.66 -25.57 -23.58
C ARG A 517 0.14 -25.46 -23.37
N MET A 518 -0.30 -24.75 -22.34
CA MET A 518 -1.71 -24.52 -22.01
C MET A 518 -2.33 -23.38 -22.84
N SER A 519 -1.56 -22.77 -23.74
CA SER A 519 -2.01 -21.67 -24.63
C SER A 519 -2.69 -20.53 -23.87
N ILE A 520 -2.01 -20.02 -22.85
CA ILE A 520 -2.48 -18.85 -22.07
C ILE A 520 -2.19 -17.60 -22.89
N ARG A 521 -3.16 -17.18 -23.70
CA ARG A 521 -3.04 -16.06 -24.66
C ARG A 521 -2.60 -14.76 -24.01
N GLU A 522 -3.09 -14.49 -22.82
CA GLU A 522 -2.78 -13.27 -22.04
C GLU A 522 -1.27 -13.17 -21.72
N LEU A 523 -0.58 -14.28 -21.55
CA LEU A 523 0.87 -14.30 -21.36
C LEU A 523 1.61 -14.01 -22.67
N ASP A 524 1.16 -14.56 -23.78
CA ASP A 524 1.74 -14.31 -25.10
C ASP A 524 1.56 -12.82 -25.50
N ASP A 525 0.40 -12.24 -25.23
CA ASP A 525 0.14 -10.81 -25.44
C ASP A 525 1.10 -9.92 -24.62
N LEU A 526 1.33 -10.26 -23.34
CA LEU A 526 2.29 -9.55 -22.50
C LEU A 526 3.73 -9.69 -23.01
N LEU A 527 4.15 -10.88 -23.40
CA LEU A 527 5.49 -11.14 -23.94
C LEU A 527 5.73 -10.40 -25.26
N THR A 528 4.73 -10.34 -26.14
CA THR A 528 4.81 -9.58 -27.40
C THR A 528 4.91 -8.08 -27.18
N MET A 529 4.16 -7.53 -26.21
CA MET A 529 4.27 -6.12 -25.82
C MET A 529 5.68 -5.78 -25.28
N VAL A 530 6.25 -6.62 -24.44
CA VAL A 530 7.59 -6.42 -23.90
C VAL A 530 8.65 -6.53 -24.98
N ARG A 531 8.57 -7.54 -25.86
CA ARG A 531 9.50 -7.71 -26.99
C ARG A 531 9.41 -6.55 -27.99
N GLY A 532 8.21 -6.07 -28.29
CA GLY A 532 8.01 -4.92 -29.18
C GLY A 532 8.66 -3.64 -28.65
N ARG A 533 8.61 -3.41 -27.33
CA ARG A 533 9.27 -2.27 -26.67
C ARG A 533 10.79 -2.39 -26.62
N LEU A 534 11.34 -3.58 -26.42
CA LEU A 534 12.78 -3.83 -26.37
C LEU A 534 13.40 -3.85 -27.78
N GLY A 535 12.64 -4.24 -28.80
CA GLY A 535 13.09 -4.32 -30.20
C GLY A 535 13.01 -3.02 -31.01
N GLY A 536 12.62 -1.89 -30.38
CA GLY A 536 12.61 -0.57 -31.05
C GLY A 536 11.62 -0.44 -32.23
N ARG A 537 10.71 -1.41 -32.46
CA ARG A 537 9.69 -1.32 -33.50
C ARG A 537 8.42 -0.74 -32.89
N THR A 538 8.15 0.52 -33.23
CA THR A 538 6.79 1.08 -33.12
C THR A 538 5.87 0.17 -33.94
N ALA A 539 4.90 -0.46 -33.31
CA ALA A 539 3.84 -1.17 -34.01
C ALA A 539 3.06 -0.18 -34.89
N PRO A 540 2.60 -0.60 -36.09
CA PRO A 540 1.86 0.24 -37.00
C PRO A 540 0.54 0.76 -36.44
#